data_6206795d133035f86ae5668bf04c88d9
#
_entry.id   6206795d133035f86ae5668bf04c88d9
#
_cell.length_a   1.000
_cell.length_b   1.000
_cell.length_c   1.000
_cell.angle_alpha   90.00
_cell.angle_beta   90.00
_cell.angle_gamma   90.00
#
_symmetry.space_group_name_H-M   'P 1'
#
loop_
_entity.id
_entity.type
_entity.pdbx_description
1 polymer ?
#
loop_
_entity_poly.entity_id
_entity_poly.type
_entity_poly.pdbx_seq_one_letter_code
_entity_poly.pdbx_strand_id
1 'polypeptide(L)'
;MKTFLKRSLFLSLALVFALPIALSAPIKGLKISIIKKGKGAEVKKGDTAKVHYTGWLMNGKKFDSSKDHGQPFEFSVGGGRVIQGWDLGVEGMKVGEVRRLIIDSDLAYGKTGAGGAIPPNSKLKFDIELLAISKNAAP
;
A
#
# COMPACT_ATOMS: atom_id res chain seq x y z
N MET A 1 4.46 -71.94 15.03
CA MET A 1 3.96 -70.65 15.54
C MET A 1 4.43 -69.53 14.63
N LYS A 2 3.53 -68.99 13.84
CA LYS A 2 3.84 -67.90 12.94
C LYS A 2 3.34 -66.62 13.58
N THR A 3 4.26 -65.81 14.07
CA THR A 3 3.96 -64.46 14.59
C THR A 3 3.72 -63.50 13.43
N PHE A 4 2.47 -63.10 13.26
CA PHE A 4 2.11 -62.02 12.34
C PHE A 4 2.51 -60.68 12.94
N LEU A 5 3.54 -60.04 12.38
CA LEU A 5 3.92 -58.66 12.72
C LEU A 5 2.94 -57.73 11.98
N LYS A 6 1.98 -57.16 12.70
CA LYS A 6 1.14 -56.09 12.17
C LYS A 6 1.99 -54.81 12.06
N ARG A 7 2.40 -54.49 10.84
CA ARG A 7 2.95 -53.17 10.54
C ARG A 7 1.80 -52.17 10.58
N SER A 8 1.74 -51.41 11.65
CA SER A 8 0.85 -50.26 11.76
C SER A 8 1.38 -49.15 10.84
N LEU A 9 0.68 -48.95 9.73
CA LEU A 9 0.99 -47.84 8.81
C LEU A 9 0.40 -46.57 9.45
N PHE A 10 1.21 -45.78 10.13
CA PHE A 10 0.81 -44.44 10.56
C PHE A 10 0.82 -43.55 9.32
N LEU A 11 -0.36 -43.33 8.76
CA LEU A 11 -0.56 -42.29 7.75
C LEU A 11 -0.55 -40.96 8.48
N SER A 12 0.60 -40.30 8.50
CA SER A 12 0.69 -38.91 8.98
C SER A 12 0.00 -38.02 7.94
N LEU A 13 -1.26 -37.69 8.20
CA LEU A 13 -1.98 -36.71 7.42
C LEU A 13 -1.43 -35.32 7.82
N ALA A 14 -0.47 -34.83 7.06
CA ALA A 14 -0.04 -33.44 7.19
C ALA A 14 -1.20 -32.55 6.72
N LEU A 15 -1.96 -32.02 7.68
CA LEU A 15 -2.99 -31.02 7.44
C LEU A 15 -2.27 -29.72 7.07
N VAL A 16 -2.08 -29.49 5.77
CA VAL A 16 -1.61 -28.19 5.28
C VAL A 16 -2.80 -27.24 5.44
N PHE A 17 -2.79 -26.47 6.54
CA PHE A 17 -3.65 -25.30 6.65
C PHE A 17 -3.12 -24.28 5.65
N ALA A 18 -3.69 -24.26 4.44
CA ALA A 18 -3.61 -23.10 3.59
C ALA A 18 -4.40 -21.98 4.30
N LEU A 19 -3.70 -21.08 4.97
CA LEU A 19 -4.30 -19.84 5.44
C LEU A 19 -4.92 -19.16 4.21
N PRO A 20 -6.21 -18.82 4.23
CA PRO A 20 -6.76 -18.04 3.14
C PRO A 20 -5.97 -16.74 3.08
N ILE A 21 -5.28 -16.51 1.99
CA ILE A 21 -4.78 -15.19 1.66
C ILE A 21 -6.06 -14.37 1.54
N ALA A 22 -6.33 -13.54 2.55
CA ALA A 22 -7.41 -12.59 2.47
C ALA A 22 -7.04 -11.58 1.39
N LEU A 23 -7.48 -11.85 0.15
CA LEU A 23 -7.54 -10.86 -0.90
C LEU A 23 -8.53 -9.81 -0.42
N SER A 24 -8.01 -8.67 0.06
CA SER A 24 -8.86 -7.52 0.32
C SER A 24 -9.59 -7.16 -0.97
N ALA A 25 -10.91 -6.94 -0.87
CA ALA A 25 -11.72 -6.58 -2.01
C ALA A 25 -11.14 -5.35 -2.72
N PRO A 26 -11.20 -5.29 -4.08
CA PRO A 26 -10.76 -4.12 -4.81
C PRO A 26 -11.50 -2.86 -4.33
N ILE A 27 -10.76 -1.79 -4.11
CA ILE A 27 -11.33 -0.49 -3.74
C ILE A 27 -11.72 0.22 -5.04
N LYS A 28 -12.98 0.58 -5.18
CA LYS A 28 -13.46 1.33 -6.34
C LYS A 28 -12.71 2.65 -6.45
N GLY A 29 -12.16 2.91 -7.64
CA GLY A 29 -11.42 4.15 -7.93
C GLY A 29 -9.96 4.14 -7.50
N LEU A 30 -9.45 3.00 -7.00
CA LEU A 30 -8.05 2.85 -6.60
C LEU A 30 -7.48 1.56 -7.16
N LYS A 31 -6.44 1.70 -8.01
CA LYS A 31 -5.65 0.57 -8.48
C LYS A 31 -4.28 0.60 -7.82
N ILE A 32 -3.90 -0.50 -7.19
CA ILE A 32 -2.62 -0.66 -6.49
C ILE A 32 -1.78 -1.69 -7.24
N SER A 33 -0.54 -1.33 -7.54
CA SER A 33 0.46 -2.24 -8.11
C SER A 33 1.76 -2.15 -7.31
N ILE A 34 2.32 -3.29 -6.94
CA ILE A 34 3.61 -3.35 -6.26
C ILE A 34 4.71 -3.34 -7.32
N ILE A 35 5.52 -2.26 -7.37
CA ILE A 35 6.65 -2.12 -8.28
C ILE A 35 7.88 -2.83 -7.72
N LYS A 36 8.10 -2.69 -6.40
CA LYS A 36 9.20 -3.32 -5.67
C LYS A 36 8.68 -3.79 -4.32
N LYS A 37 8.95 -5.04 -3.97
CA LYS A 37 8.57 -5.58 -2.66
C LYS A 37 9.46 -5.01 -1.56
N GLY A 38 8.85 -4.63 -0.44
CA GLY A 38 9.56 -4.29 0.78
C GLY A 38 9.77 -5.51 1.67
N LYS A 39 10.72 -5.39 2.58
CA LYS A 39 11.08 -6.46 3.54
C LYS A 39 10.91 -6.04 5.00
N GLY A 40 10.69 -4.76 5.25
CA GLY A 40 10.58 -4.21 6.60
C GLY A 40 9.18 -4.34 7.19
N ALA A 41 8.96 -3.61 8.27
CA ALA A 41 7.67 -3.56 8.95
C ALA A 41 6.59 -3.01 8.05
N GLU A 42 5.35 -3.44 8.32
CA GLU A 42 4.16 -3.00 7.60
C GLU A 42 3.54 -1.78 8.28
N VAL A 43 3.20 -0.76 7.48
CA VAL A 43 2.52 0.43 7.98
C VAL A 43 1.03 0.15 8.15
N LYS A 44 0.51 0.57 9.30
CA LYS A 44 -0.90 0.41 9.68
C LYS A 44 -1.55 1.78 9.84
N LYS A 45 -2.88 1.80 9.77
CA LYS A 45 -3.66 2.99 10.07
C LYS A 45 -3.26 3.56 11.44
N GLY A 46 -3.00 4.86 11.49
CA GLY A 46 -2.54 5.56 12.68
C GLY A 46 -1.03 5.70 12.80
N ASP A 47 -0.26 4.91 12.07
CA ASP A 47 1.20 5.07 12.00
C ASP A 47 1.57 6.31 11.18
N THR A 48 2.73 6.89 11.45
CA THR A 48 3.32 7.92 10.60
C THR A 48 4.23 7.28 9.55
N ALA A 49 3.91 7.48 8.29
CA ALA A 49 4.70 7.01 7.17
C ALA A 49 5.64 8.12 6.67
N LYS A 50 6.89 7.76 6.45
CA LYS A 50 7.88 8.61 5.76
C LYS A 50 8.10 8.04 4.37
N VAL A 51 7.81 8.86 3.34
CA VAL A 51 7.81 8.40 1.95
C VAL A 51 8.58 9.35 1.04
N HIS A 52 9.13 8.80 -0.04
CA HIS A 52 9.36 9.54 -1.27
C HIS A 52 8.22 9.24 -2.25
N TYR A 53 7.81 10.25 -3.00
CA TYR A 53 6.78 10.07 -4.01
C TYR A 53 7.04 10.93 -5.24
N THR A 54 6.47 10.52 -6.34
CA THR A 54 6.28 11.33 -7.53
C THR A 54 4.86 11.12 -8.05
N GLY A 55 4.21 12.21 -8.43
CA GLY A 55 2.85 12.22 -8.96
C GLY A 55 2.80 12.77 -10.38
N TRP A 56 1.97 12.12 -11.22
CA TRP A 56 1.73 12.50 -12.61
C TRP A 56 0.24 12.55 -12.92
N LEU A 57 -0.11 13.43 -13.84
CA LEU A 57 -1.37 13.33 -14.57
C LEU A 57 -1.31 12.12 -15.52
N MET A 58 -2.46 11.66 -16.01
CA MET A 58 -2.48 10.49 -16.90
C MET A 58 -1.90 10.76 -18.28
N ASN A 59 -1.69 12.04 -18.66
CA ASN A 59 -0.94 12.42 -19.86
C ASN A 59 0.58 12.35 -19.68
N GLY A 60 1.07 11.96 -18.49
CA GLY A 60 2.48 11.85 -18.18
C GLY A 60 3.13 13.09 -17.58
N LYS A 61 2.39 14.19 -17.46
CA LYS A 61 2.92 15.43 -16.86
C LYS A 61 3.10 15.26 -15.35
N LYS A 62 4.34 15.37 -14.87
CA LYS A 62 4.66 15.41 -13.44
C LYS A 62 4.10 16.70 -12.83
N PHE A 63 3.36 16.58 -11.73
CA PHE A 63 2.84 17.74 -11.02
C PHE A 63 3.50 17.94 -9.65
N ASP A 64 4.08 16.92 -9.05
CA ASP A 64 4.76 17.02 -7.78
C ASP A 64 5.71 15.85 -7.53
N SER A 65 6.75 16.07 -6.72
CA SER A 65 7.65 15.04 -6.22
C SER A 65 8.33 15.51 -4.94
N SER A 66 8.41 14.65 -3.94
CA SER A 66 9.19 14.93 -2.71
C SER A 66 10.65 15.17 -3.00
N LYS A 67 11.18 14.56 -4.06
CA LYS A 67 12.59 14.75 -4.48
C LYS A 67 12.85 16.18 -4.97
N ASP A 68 11.83 16.85 -5.53
CA ASP A 68 11.94 18.26 -5.94
C ASP A 68 11.97 19.20 -4.74
N HIS A 69 11.49 18.76 -3.57
CA HIS A 69 11.53 19.50 -2.30
C HIS A 69 12.79 19.18 -1.47
N GLY A 70 13.62 18.23 -1.91
CA GLY A 70 14.88 17.87 -1.26
C GLY A 70 14.74 17.08 0.04
N GLN A 71 13.53 16.64 0.41
CA GLN A 71 13.28 15.87 1.63
C GLN A 71 12.08 14.96 1.49
N PRO A 72 12.05 13.83 2.22
CA PRO A 72 10.87 12.96 2.30
C PRO A 72 9.65 13.68 2.89
N PHE A 73 8.50 13.15 2.58
CA PHE A 73 7.21 13.59 3.11
C PHE A 73 6.72 12.64 4.20
N GLU A 74 6.21 13.19 5.29
CA GLU A 74 5.67 12.42 6.41
C GLU A 74 4.18 12.72 6.60
N PHE A 75 3.40 11.68 6.86
CA PHE A 75 1.97 11.84 7.17
C PHE A 75 1.45 10.69 8.02
N SER A 76 0.39 10.96 8.78
CA SER A 76 -0.33 9.93 9.53
C SER A 76 -1.28 9.18 8.59
N VAL A 77 -1.08 7.86 8.47
CA VAL A 77 -1.87 7.01 7.56
C VAL A 77 -3.29 6.85 8.06
N GLY A 78 -4.25 7.09 7.18
CA GLY A 78 -5.68 7.00 7.50
C GLY A 78 -6.22 8.18 8.30
N GLY A 79 -5.44 9.24 8.49
CA GLY A 79 -5.81 10.40 9.29
C GLY A 79 -6.55 11.51 8.54
N GLY A 80 -6.82 11.37 7.25
CA GLY A 80 -7.45 12.41 6.44
C GLY A 80 -6.55 13.63 6.17
N ARG A 81 -5.24 13.46 6.33
CA ARG A 81 -4.23 14.53 6.10
C ARG A 81 -3.78 14.62 4.66
N VAL A 82 -4.07 13.61 3.87
CA VAL A 82 -3.73 13.45 2.47
C VAL A 82 -4.99 13.05 1.70
N ILE A 83 -4.91 13.03 0.38
CA ILE A 83 -6.03 12.53 -0.44
C ILE A 83 -6.40 11.10 -0.02
N GLN A 84 -7.68 10.77 -0.12
CA GLN A 84 -8.21 9.49 0.34
C GLN A 84 -7.52 8.30 -0.33
N GLY A 85 -7.19 8.42 -1.61
CA GLY A 85 -6.46 7.38 -2.34
C GLY A 85 -5.09 7.05 -1.74
N TRP A 86 -4.44 7.99 -1.07
CA TRP A 86 -3.20 7.76 -0.34
C TRP A 86 -3.45 7.06 0.99
N ASP A 87 -4.42 7.53 1.79
CA ASP A 87 -4.76 6.88 3.05
C ASP A 87 -5.11 5.41 2.85
N LEU A 88 -5.85 5.10 1.79
CA LEU A 88 -6.21 3.72 1.45
C LEU A 88 -5.08 2.95 0.77
N GLY A 89 -4.29 3.61 -0.08
CA GLY A 89 -3.29 2.97 -0.93
C GLY A 89 -1.94 2.75 -0.27
N VAL A 90 -1.60 3.52 0.75
CA VAL A 90 -0.33 3.39 1.50
C VAL A 90 -0.46 2.41 2.65
N GLU A 91 -1.64 2.26 3.23
CA GLU A 91 -1.88 1.26 4.28
C GLU A 91 -1.46 -0.13 3.79
N GLY A 92 -0.71 -0.84 4.63
CA GLY A 92 -0.21 -2.18 4.31
C GLY A 92 1.11 -2.21 3.54
N MET A 93 1.68 -1.06 3.17
CA MET A 93 3.03 -1.03 2.59
C MET A 93 4.07 -1.48 3.62
N LYS A 94 5.08 -2.19 3.14
CA LYS A 94 6.26 -2.55 3.94
C LYS A 94 7.39 -1.57 3.69
N VAL A 95 8.22 -1.33 4.69
CA VAL A 95 9.42 -0.49 4.52
C VAL A 95 10.31 -1.08 3.42
N GLY A 96 10.70 -0.22 2.46
CA GLY A 96 11.42 -0.60 1.25
C GLY A 96 10.54 -0.90 0.04
N GLU A 97 9.22 -0.98 0.23
CA GLU A 97 8.27 -1.20 -0.87
C GLU A 97 8.13 0.07 -1.72
N VAL A 98 8.04 -0.13 -3.03
CA VAL A 98 7.58 0.89 -3.98
C VAL A 98 6.24 0.45 -4.54
N ARG A 99 5.22 1.28 -4.36
CA ARG A 99 3.84 0.99 -4.78
C ARG A 99 3.37 2.05 -5.75
N ARG A 100 2.75 1.61 -6.85
CA ARG A 100 2.08 2.51 -7.79
C ARG A 100 0.60 2.56 -7.47
N LEU A 101 0.07 3.77 -7.38
CA LEU A 101 -1.35 4.04 -7.19
C LEU A 101 -1.90 4.76 -8.42
N ILE A 102 -2.99 4.25 -8.97
CA ILE A 102 -3.83 4.97 -9.94
C ILE A 102 -5.11 5.32 -9.21
N ILE A 103 -5.38 6.61 -9.08
CA ILE A 103 -6.41 7.14 -8.20
C ILE A 103 -7.42 7.95 -9.02
N ASP A 104 -8.69 7.55 -8.98
CA ASP A 104 -9.76 8.34 -9.59
C ASP A 104 -9.93 9.66 -8.84
N SER A 105 -10.44 10.68 -9.53
CA SER A 105 -10.60 12.02 -8.95
C SER A 105 -11.44 12.04 -7.68
N ASP A 106 -12.41 11.16 -7.53
CA ASP A 106 -13.25 11.07 -6.32
C ASP A 106 -12.46 10.71 -5.05
N LEU A 107 -11.32 10.05 -5.21
CA LEU A 107 -10.40 9.73 -4.11
C LEU A 107 -9.17 10.66 -4.09
N ALA A 108 -9.19 11.71 -4.88
CA ALA A 108 -8.12 12.69 -5.02
C ALA A 108 -8.66 14.12 -4.84
N TYR A 109 -8.59 14.95 -5.86
CA TYR A 109 -8.96 16.36 -5.75
C TYR A 109 -10.32 16.70 -6.38
N GLY A 110 -11.03 15.70 -6.91
CA GLY A 110 -12.42 15.82 -7.37
C GLY A 110 -12.67 16.91 -8.39
N LYS A 111 -13.84 17.51 -8.29
CA LYS A 111 -14.32 18.56 -9.22
C LYS A 111 -13.57 19.89 -9.07
N THR A 112 -12.89 20.12 -7.95
CA THR A 112 -12.17 21.34 -7.69
C THR A 112 -10.78 21.34 -8.32
N GLY A 113 -10.13 20.18 -8.40
CA GLY A 113 -8.71 20.09 -8.73
C GLY A 113 -7.83 20.67 -7.65
N ALA A 114 -6.57 20.93 -7.97
CA ALA A 114 -5.62 21.52 -7.04
C ALA A 114 -4.72 22.53 -7.74
N GLY A 115 -4.91 23.79 -7.42
CA GLY A 115 -4.14 24.90 -7.99
C GLY A 115 -4.15 24.89 -9.53
N GLY A 116 -3.06 25.41 -10.13
CA GLY A 116 -2.88 25.36 -11.58
C GLY A 116 -2.33 24.03 -12.11
N ALA A 117 -1.98 23.10 -11.23
CA ALA A 117 -1.24 21.88 -11.58
C ALA A 117 -2.15 20.69 -11.85
N ILE A 118 -3.26 20.56 -11.13
CA ILE A 118 -4.20 19.44 -11.25
C ILE A 118 -5.57 19.98 -11.68
N PRO A 119 -5.97 19.73 -12.95
CA PRO A 119 -7.29 20.12 -13.44
C PRO A 119 -8.43 19.43 -12.67
N PRO A 120 -9.65 19.98 -12.72
CA PRO A 120 -10.83 19.28 -12.22
C PRO A 120 -11.00 17.89 -12.83
N ASN A 121 -11.52 16.94 -12.04
CA ASN A 121 -11.84 15.57 -12.46
C ASN A 121 -10.65 14.77 -13.00
N SER A 122 -9.45 15.01 -12.45
CA SER A 122 -8.24 14.35 -12.90
C SER A 122 -7.99 13.03 -12.16
N LYS A 123 -7.79 11.96 -12.93
CA LYS A 123 -7.21 10.72 -12.46
C LYS A 123 -5.70 10.93 -12.32
N LEU A 124 -5.12 10.44 -11.21
CA LEU A 124 -3.72 10.64 -10.87
C LEU A 124 -2.97 9.33 -10.80
N LYS A 125 -1.67 9.40 -11.11
CA LYS A 125 -0.74 8.30 -10.92
C LYS A 125 0.34 8.72 -9.94
N PHE A 126 0.63 7.88 -8.95
CA PHE A 126 1.73 8.08 -8.00
C PHE A 126 2.60 6.84 -7.93
N ASP A 127 3.90 7.06 -7.82
CA ASP A 127 4.85 6.07 -7.33
C ASP A 127 5.28 6.51 -5.93
N ILE A 128 5.11 5.63 -4.95
CA ILE A 128 5.38 5.91 -3.53
C ILE A 128 6.33 4.86 -2.99
N GLU A 129 7.44 5.31 -2.42
CA GLU A 129 8.40 4.48 -1.70
C GLU A 129 8.27 4.71 -0.20
N LEU A 130 8.03 3.65 0.58
CA LEU A 130 7.98 3.73 2.03
C LEU A 130 9.40 3.59 2.59
N LEU A 131 9.90 4.66 3.20
CA LEU A 131 11.26 4.72 3.75
C LEU A 131 11.32 4.29 5.20
N ALA A 132 10.36 4.72 6.00
CA ALA A 132 10.34 4.48 7.45
C ALA A 132 8.93 4.60 8.01
N ILE A 133 8.72 4.02 9.18
CA ILE A 133 7.47 4.08 9.94
C ILE A 133 7.80 4.56 11.34
N SER A 134 7.02 5.54 11.84
CA SER A 134 6.99 5.87 13.27
C SER A 134 5.65 5.41 13.82
N LYS A 135 5.70 4.56 14.85
CA LYS A 135 4.49 4.14 15.56
C LYS A 135 4.06 5.29 16.44
N ASN A 136 2.78 5.67 16.37
CA ASN A 136 2.24 6.56 17.38
C ASN A 136 2.31 5.83 18.73
N ALA A 137 2.92 6.48 19.73
CA ALA A 137 2.82 5.99 21.08
C ALA A 137 1.33 5.91 21.42
N ALA A 138 0.86 4.76 21.87
CA ALA A 138 -0.49 4.65 22.41
C ALA A 138 -0.63 5.66 23.55
N PRO A 139 -1.78 6.35 23.65
CA PRO A 139 -2.04 7.29 24.75
C PRO A 139 -1.99 6.59 26.11
#